data_84485f26f72372493f3f20aa34b65dd7
#
_entry.id   84485f26f72372493f3f20aa34b65dd7
#
_cell.length_a   1.000
_cell.length_b   1.000
_cell.length_c   1.000
_cell.angle_alpha   90.00
_cell.angle_beta   90.00
_cell.angle_gamma   90.00
#
_symmetry.space_group_name_H-M   'P 1'
#
loop_
_entity.id
_entity.type
_entity.pdbx_description
1 polymer ?
#
loop_
_entity_poly.entity_id
_entity_poly.type
_entity_poly.pdbx_seq_one_letter_code
_entity_poly.pdbx_strand_id
1 'polypeptide(L)'
;KGMLRIEPAFTYSGELKWTVKINEKESKRTFPVGDQFAPELIHFSECILKGRKPEPDGYDGMADVRIIEAIFKSAKSGRAVKIAPVKPQKRVKRSQAITRPPVKEPTLVKSKSPHSGR
;
A
#
# COMPACT_ATOMS: atom_id res chain seq x y z
N LYS A 1 10.68 7.02 -23.22
CA LYS A 1 9.81 5.96 -22.71
C LYS A 1 10.58 5.16 -21.66
N GLY A 2 9.91 4.65 -20.64
CA GLY A 2 10.54 3.89 -19.58
C GLY A 2 9.65 2.77 -19.04
N MET A 3 10.22 1.94 -18.19
CA MET A 3 9.55 0.85 -17.49
C MET A 3 9.85 0.97 -15.99
N LEU A 4 8.83 0.76 -15.15
CA LEU A 4 8.98 0.55 -13.72
C LEU A 4 8.42 -0.83 -13.38
N ARG A 5 9.24 -1.68 -12.74
CA ARG A 5 8.84 -2.98 -12.21
C ARG A 5 9.05 -3.00 -10.70
N ILE A 6 8.05 -3.41 -9.96
CA ILE A 6 8.11 -3.60 -8.52
C ILE A 6 7.80 -5.07 -8.25
N GLU A 7 8.75 -5.80 -7.66
CA GLU A 7 8.59 -7.23 -7.43
C GLU A 7 9.51 -7.70 -6.30
N PRO A 8 8.94 -8.35 -5.30
CA PRO A 8 7.51 -8.49 -5.01
C PRO A 8 6.87 -7.16 -4.62
N ALA A 9 5.57 -6.97 -4.91
CA ALA A 9 4.87 -5.70 -4.63
C ALA A 9 3.99 -5.76 -3.37
N PHE A 10 3.49 -6.94 -3.00
CA PHE A 10 2.47 -7.12 -1.96
C PHE A 10 2.92 -8.16 -0.92
N THR A 11 4.18 -8.11 -0.51
CA THR A 11 4.67 -8.99 0.57
C THR A 11 4.88 -8.19 1.84
N TYR A 12 4.63 -8.84 2.98
CA TYR A 12 4.88 -8.28 4.31
C TYR A 12 6.18 -8.81 4.94
N SER A 13 6.68 -9.94 4.44
CA SER A 13 7.77 -10.69 5.05
C SER A 13 9.07 -10.68 4.26
N GLY A 14 9.09 -10.06 3.09
CA GLY A 14 10.24 -10.05 2.20
C GLY A 14 10.72 -8.65 1.83
N GLU A 15 11.96 -8.58 1.34
CA GLU A 15 12.48 -7.34 0.77
C GLU A 15 11.68 -6.92 -0.45
N LEU A 16 11.36 -5.64 -0.56
CA LEU A 16 10.74 -5.06 -1.73
C LEU A 16 11.83 -4.58 -2.69
N LYS A 17 11.63 -4.82 -3.98
CA LYS A 17 12.60 -4.42 -5.01
C LYS A 17 11.89 -3.65 -6.12
N TRP A 18 12.50 -2.59 -6.59
CA TRP A 18 12.08 -1.98 -7.84
C TRP A 18 13.21 -1.91 -8.85
N THR A 19 12.84 -2.02 -10.11
CA THR A 19 13.70 -1.82 -11.26
C THR A 19 13.11 -0.74 -12.13
N VAL A 20 13.90 0.29 -12.44
CA VAL A 20 13.52 1.36 -13.37
C VAL A 20 14.42 1.29 -14.57
N LYS A 21 13.86 1.27 -15.78
CA LYS A 21 14.59 1.37 -17.04
C LYS A 21 14.12 2.62 -17.78
N ILE A 22 15.05 3.52 -18.06
CA ILE A 22 14.80 4.75 -18.83
C ILE A 22 15.90 4.88 -19.89
N ASN A 23 15.50 4.91 -21.16
CA ASN A 23 16.46 5.06 -22.28
C ASN A 23 17.66 4.11 -22.18
N GLU A 24 17.41 2.81 -22.08
CA GLU A 24 18.38 1.72 -21.94
C GLU A 24 19.19 1.71 -20.62
N LYS A 25 19.08 2.73 -19.79
CA LYS A 25 19.70 2.74 -18.46
C LYS A 25 18.77 2.07 -17.45
N GLU A 26 19.29 1.06 -16.77
CA GLU A 26 18.58 0.33 -15.71
C GLU A 26 19.15 0.70 -14.34
N SER A 27 18.26 0.95 -13.39
CA SER A 27 18.57 1.14 -11.98
C SER A 27 17.70 0.24 -11.12
N LYS A 28 18.30 -0.30 -10.07
CA LYS A 28 17.62 -1.19 -9.11
C LYS A 28 17.76 -0.64 -7.70
N ARG A 29 16.74 -0.84 -6.89
CA ARG A 29 16.80 -0.54 -5.47
C ARG A 29 16.07 -1.60 -4.67
N THR A 30 16.68 -1.99 -3.56
CA THR A 30 16.09 -2.90 -2.57
C THR A 30 15.70 -2.09 -1.34
N PHE A 31 14.56 -2.41 -0.77
CA PHE A 31 14.06 -1.84 0.48
C PHE A 31 14.03 -2.95 1.52
N PRO A 32 14.66 -2.75 2.68
CA PRO A 32 14.67 -3.75 3.73
C PRO A 32 13.26 -4.01 4.26
N VAL A 33 13.10 -5.16 4.85
CA VAL A 33 11.86 -5.52 5.56
C VAL A 33 11.65 -4.57 6.73
N GLY A 34 10.44 -4.08 6.89
CA GLY A 34 10.01 -3.26 8.01
C GLY A 34 8.58 -3.59 8.41
N ASP A 35 8.22 -3.25 9.64
CA ASP A 35 6.82 -3.30 10.04
C ASP A 35 6.08 -2.10 9.42
N GLN A 36 5.08 -2.38 8.59
CA GLN A 36 4.26 -1.37 7.95
C GLN A 36 2.96 -1.06 8.71
N PHE A 37 2.53 -1.97 9.58
CA PHE A 37 1.29 -1.81 10.34
C PHE A 37 1.47 -1.02 11.63
N ALA A 38 2.57 -1.24 12.36
CA ALA A 38 2.84 -0.48 13.58
C ALA A 38 2.92 1.04 13.32
N PRO A 39 3.59 1.54 12.28
CA PRO A 39 3.56 2.96 11.92
C PRO A 39 2.15 3.51 11.67
N GLU A 40 1.28 2.74 11.01
CA GLU A 40 -0.10 3.12 10.74
C GLU A 40 -0.89 3.28 12.05
N LEU A 41 -0.82 2.30 12.95
CA LEU A 41 -1.48 2.34 14.24
C LEU A 41 -0.96 3.47 15.13
N ILE A 42 0.36 3.70 15.13
CA ILE A 42 0.99 4.81 15.86
C ILE A 42 0.47 6.15 15.33
N HIS A 43 0.47 6.33 14.01
CA HIS A 43 -0.02 7.56 13.38
C HIS A 43 -1.48 7.82 13.73
N PHE A 44 -2.33 6.82 13.62
CA PHE A 44 -3.76 6.96 13.95
C PHE A 44 -3.99 7.30 15.42
N SER A 45 -3.29 6.60 16.33
CA SER A 45 -3.33 6.88 17.77
C SER A 45 -2.89 8.31 18.09
N GLU A 46 -1.80 8.78 17.47
CA GLU A 46 -1.35 10.16 17.63
C GLU A 46 -2.34 11.19 17.09
N CYS A 47 -3.04 10.87 16.00
CA CYS A 47 -4.08 11.73 15.46
C CYS A 47 -5.21 11.91 16.46
N ILE A 48 -5.66 10.82 17.11
CA ILE A 48 -6.69 10.87 18.16
C ILE A 48 -6.20 11.71 19.35
N LEU A 49 -5.04 11.39 19.90
CA LEU A 49 -4.49 12.06 21.09
C LEU A 49 -4.24 13.55 20.89
N LYS A 50 -3.90 13.95 19.67
CA LYS A 50 -3.57 15.35 19.32
C LYS A 50 -4.71 16.09 18.62
N GLY A 51 -5.90 15.49 18.48
CA GLY A 51 -7.05 16.08 17.78
C GLY A 51 -6.78 16.41 16.31
N ARG A 52 -5.92 15.64 15.62
CA ARG A 52 -5.54 15.86 14.22
C ARG A 52 -6.30 14.90 13.31
N LYS A 53 -6.54 15.33 12.08
CA LYS A 53 -7.07 14.43 11.04
C LYS A 53 -6.00 13.44 10.61
N PRO A 54 -6.33 12.14 10.43
CA PRO A 54 -5.39 11.18 9.88
C PRO A 54 -5.09 11.46 8.40
N GLU A 55 -3.91 11.06 7.96
CA GLU A 55 -3.48 11.04 6.56
C GLU A 55 -2.83 9.67 6.30
N PRO A 56 -3.37 8.83 5.39
CA PRO A 56 -4.53 9.08 4.53
C PRO A 56 -5.86 9.16 5.29
N ASP A 57 -6.86 9.78 4.68
CA ASP A 57 -8.21 9.91 5.24
C ASP A 57 -9.25 9.17 4.39
N GLY A 58 -10.54 9.28 4.75
CA GLY A 58 -11.63 8.62 4.02
C GLY A 58 -11.81 9.11 2.58
N TYR A 59 -11.32 10.31 2.23
CA TYR A 59 -11.34 10.79 0.85
C TYR A 59 -10.29 10.08 -0.02
N ASP A 60 -9.15 9.71 0.56
CA ASP A 60 -8.14 8.89 -0.12
C ASP A 60 -8.73 7.52 -0.46
N GLY A 61 -9.36 6.86 0.54
CA GLY A 61 -10.04 5.58 0.30
C GLY A 61 -11.16 5.68 -0.74
N MET A 62 -11.93 6.78 -0.74
CA MET A 62 -12.95 7.01 -1.76
C MET A 62 -12.35 7.20 -3.16
N ALA A 63 -11.17 7.80 -3.25
CA ALA A 63 -10.45 7.93 -4.53
C ALA A 63 -10.07 6.55 -5.09
N ASP A 64 -9.56 5.67 -4.24
CA ASP A 64 -9.19 4.31 -4.62
C ASP A 64 -10.40 3.49 -5.08
N VAL A 65 -11.53 3.57 -4.36
CA VAL A 65 -12.77 2.89 -4.76
C VAL A 65 -13.25 3.37 -6.13
N ARG A 66 -13.19 4.67 -6.43
CA ARG A 66 -13.56 5.20 -7.75
C ARG A 66 -12.66 4.67 -8.87
N ILE A 67 -11.37 4.51 -8.60
CA ILE A 67 -10.44 3.91 -9.56
C ILE A 67 -10.83 2.46 -9.83
N ILE A 68 -11.09 1.68 -8.78
CA ILE A 68 -11.51 0.29 -8.88
C ILE A 68 -12.81 0.16 -9.68
N GLU A 69 -13.82 0.98 -9.39
CA GLU A 69 -15.07 1.01 -10.16
C GLU A 69 -14.84 1.34 -11.63
N ALA A 70 -13.95 2.30 -11.94
CA ALA A 70 -13.63 2.66 -13.30
C ALA A 70 -12.93 1.52 -14.05
N ILE A 71 -12.07 0.76 -13.36
CA ILE A 71 -11.42 -0.44 -13.92
C ILE A 71 -12.48 -1.49 -14.30
N PHE A 72 -13.45 -1.78 -13.40
CA PHE A 72 -14.53 -2.71 -13.71
C PHE A 72 -15.41 -2.23 -14.87
N LYS A 73 -15.75 -0.95 -14.91
CA LYS A 73 -16.53 -0.36 -16.02
C LYS A 73 -15.76 -0.45 -17.35
N SER A 74 -14.45 -0.18 -17.32
CA SER A 74 -13.58 -0.29 -18.49
C SER A 74 -13.48 -1.72 -18.99
N ALA A 75 -13.26 -2.68 -18.10
CA ALA A 75 -13.20 -4.10 -18.41
C ALA A 75 -14.52 -4.60 -19.05
N LYS A 76 -15.67 -4.19 -18.51
CA LYS A 76 -16.99 -4.58 -19.03
C LYS A 76 -17.31 -3.96 -20.39
N SER A 77 -16.92 -2.71 -20.61
CA SER A 77 -17.25 -1.97 -21.83
C SER A 77 -16.22 -2.07 -22.95
N GLY A 78 -15.00 -2.56 -22.64
CA GLY A 78 -13.86 -2.53 -23.56
C GLY A 78 -13.36 -1.12 -23.91
N ARG A 79 -13.77 -0.08 -23.17
CA ARG A 79 -13.49 1.33 -23.47
C ARG A 79 -12.80 2.01 -22.29
N ALA A 80 -12.04 3.06 -22.57
CA ALA A 80 -11.50 3.93 -21.54
C ALA A 80 -12.63 4.63 -20.76
N VAL A 81 -12.49 4.71 -19.44
CA VAL A 81 -13.44 5.37 -18.54
C VAL A 81 -12.77 6.60 -17.92
N LYS A 82 -13.41 7.75 -18.06
CA LYS A 82 -12.93 8.97 -17.42
C LYS A 82 -13.31 8.97 -15.94
N ILE A 83 -12.33 9.18 -15.07
CA ILE A 83 -12.53 9.27 -13.63
C ILE A 83 -12.71 10.74 -13.26
N ALA A 84 -13.78 11.05 -12.51
CA ALA A 84 -13.97 12.39 -11.97
C ALA A 84 -12.87 12.69 -10.93
N PRO A 85 -12.26 13.88 -10.92
CA PRO A 85 -11.25 14.23 -9.96
C PRO A 85 -11.82 14.18 -8.54
N VAL A 86 -11.05 13.63 -7.62
CA VAL A 86 -11.29 13.76 -6.19
C VAL A 86 -10.63 15.05 -5.72
N LYS A 87 -11.11 15.66 -4.64
CA LYS A 87 -10.47 16.85 -4.08
C LYS A 87 -8.97 16.62 -3.92
N PRO A 88 -8.12 17.62 -4.24
CA PRO A 88 -6.69 17.47 -4.09
C PRO A 88 -6.35 17.09 -2.65
N GLN A 89 -5.74 15.94 -2.48
CA GLN A 89 -5.23 15.49 -1.21
C GLN A 89 -3.85 16.10 -0.97
N LYS A 90 -3.53 16.40 0.27
CA LYS A 90 -2.15 16.73 0.64
C LYS A 90 -1.31 15.47 0.46
N ARG A 91 -0.27 15.55 -0.35
CA ARG A 91 0.68 14.44 -0.45
C ARG A 91 1.43 14.29 0.86
N VAL A 92 1.48 13.07 1.38
CA VAL A 92 2.34 12.71 2.50
C VAL A 92 3.79 13.11 2.22
N LYS A 93 4.43 13.73 3.19
CA LYS A 93 5.83 14.14 3.09
C LYS A 93 6.72 13.03 3.59
N ARG A 94 7.91 12.90 3.00
CA ARG A 94 8.89 11.91 3.45
C ARG A 94 9.30 12.08 4.93
N SER A 95 9.21 13.29 5.46
CA SER A 95 9.45 13.58 6.88
C SER A 95 8.41 12.99 7.84
N GLN A 96 7.27 12.54 7.33
CA GLN A 96 6.22 11.89 8.12
C GLN A 96 6.42 10.37 8.23
N ALA A 97 7.43 9.81 7.55
CA ALA A 97 7.70 8.39 7.58
C ALA A 97 8.11 7.93 8.99
N ILE A 98 7.39 6.96 9.52
CA ILE A 98 7.71 6.28 10.77
C ILE A 98 8.28 4.92 10.37
N THR A 99 9.54 4.67 10.72
CA THR A 99 10.19 3.38 10.45
C THR A 99 10.19 2.54 11.71
N ARG A 100 9.79 1.28 11.59
CA ARG A 100 9.86 0.28 12.66
C ARG A 100 10.57 -0.97 12.14
N PRO A 101 11.32 -1.69 13.01
CA PRO A 101 11.96 -2.94 12.64
C PRO A 101 10.91 -3.98 12.27
N PRO A 102 11.27 -5.02 11.50
CA PRO A 102 10.36 -6.12 11.20
C PRO A 102 9.95 -6.85 12.49
N VAL A 103 8.71 -7.26 12.55
CA VAL A 103 8.21 -8.11 13.64
C VAL A 103 8.77 -9.51 13.45
N LYS A 104 9.21 -10.15 14.54
CA LYS A 104 9.54 -11.58 14.51
C LYS A 104 8.28 -12.36 14.12
N GLU A 105 8.44 -13.29 13.18
CA GLU A 105 7.34 -14.20 12.85
C GLU A 105 6.88 -14.92 14.13
N PRO A 106 5.59 -14.87 14.45
CA PRO A 106 5.07 -15.62 15.58
C PRO A 106 5.25 -17.11 15.31
N THR A 107 5.54 -17.88 16.37
CA THR A 107 5.55 -19.34 16.28
C THR A 107 4.17 -19.79 15.82
N LEU A 108 4.10 -20.47 14.67
CA LEU A 108 2.83 -20.98 14.14
C LEU A 108 2.26 -21.98 15.14
N VAL A 109 1.18 -21.60 15.80
CA VAL A 109 0.38 -22.55 16.58
C VAL A 109 -0.38 -23.42 15.57
N LYS A 110 -0.09 -24.71 15.53
CA LYS A 110 -0.85 -25.68 14.72
C LYS A 110 -2.27 -25.81 15.31
N SER A 111 -3.14 -24.89 15.00
CA SER A 111 -4.56 -25.02 15.29
C SER A 111 -5.19 -25.99 14.28
N LYS A 112 -6.01 -26.94 14.77
CA LYS A 112 -6.83 -27.77 13.89
C LYS A 112 -7.78 -26.84 13.11
N SER A 113 -7.92 -27.07 11.81
CA SER A 113 -8.92 -26.36 11.02
C SER A 113 -10.31 -26.54 11.65
N PRO A 114 -11.14 -25.52 11.81
CA PRO A 114 -12.51 -25.67 12.35
C PRO A 114 -13.40 -26.58 11.48
N HIS A 115 -12.95 -26.94 10.27
CA HIS A 115 -13.68 -27.80 9.34
C HIS A 115 -13.16 -29.27 9.30
N SER A 116 -12.22 -29.66 10.16
CA SER A 116 -11.69 -31.04 10.19
C SER A 116 -12.53 -32.01 11.06
N GLY A 117 -13.74 -31.65 11.38
CA GLY A 117 -14.67 -32.45 12.18
C GLY A 117 -16.00 -32.69 11.47
N ARG A 118 -15.96 -33.37 10.28
CA ARG A 118 -17.11 -34.09 9.71
C ARG A 118 -16.60 -35.37 9.08
#